data_5784e32829e7fd7647f318d1cbf5e72f
#
_entry.id   5784e32829e7fd7647f318d1cbf5e72f
#
_cell.length_a   1.000
_cell.length_b   1.000
_cell.length_c   1.000
_cell.angle_alpha   90.00
_cell.angle_beta   90.00
_cell.angle_gamma   90.00
#
_symmetry.space_group_name_H-M   'P 1'
#
loop_
_entity.id
_entity.type
_entity.pdbx_description
1 polymer ?
#
loop_
_entity_poly.entity_id
_entity_poly.type
_entity_poly.pdbx_seq_one_letter_code
_entity_poly.pdbx_strand_id
1 'polypeptide(L)'
;KELEENLVFLRPLGLRLSQTQTLDGLSGDRRVIQHAINRTVSRVHQSMEAFIHNMNTIHSRGGNQVVFSSINYGTDTSAEGRCIIREMLTSTYRGVGSGGTAIFPIQIWKKKRGVNYLPQDPNYDLYVFACKVSARRFFPNFINLDATFNRHELWKADDPERFRYETATMGCRTRVFENRFGEKTSIGRGNLSFSTINIVRLAIECMDISEREERIRTFFSKLDELLELTALQLHRRFEFQKTARAKQFPLLMSSLWVGAEKLKPEDTIESVINQGTLGIGFIGLAECLVALTGKHHAEDPAAQQLGIRIITRFRDKANEFSERWQHNYSVLATPAEGLSGRFTQKDKKSFGIIPGVTDREYYTNSNHVPVYYRCSARHKAEIEAPYHDLTRGGHIFYVEIDGDATHNPDAIMSVVDMMDRYNMGYCS
;
A
#
# COMPACT_ATOMS: atom_id res chain seq x y z
N LYS A 1 10.82 32.56 -8.65
CA LYS A 1 10.11 31.47 -7.99
C LYS A 1 10.94 30.18 -8.01
N GLU A 2 11.38 29.72 -9.17
CA GLU A 2 12.23 28.53 -9.32
C GLU A 2 13.64 28.73 -8.71
N LEU A 3 14.17 29.95 -8.77
CA LEU A 3 15.43 30.31 -8.17
C LEU A 3 15.35 30.39 -6.63
N GLU A 4 14.24 30.88 -6.08
CA GLU A 4 13.99 30.95 -4.64
C GLU A 4 13.83 29.55 -4.04
N GLU A 5 13.12 28.64 -4.72
CA GLU A 5 12.95 27.25 -4.31
C GLU A 5 14.31 26.51 -4.29
N ASN A 6 15.20 26.82 -5.22
CA ASN A 6 16.53 26.21 -5.29
C ASN A 6 17.55 26.80 -4.30
N LEU A 7 17.39 28.03 -3.86
CA LEU A 7 18.30 28.67 -2.90
C LEU A 7 18.33 28.03 -1.52
N VAL A 8 17.25 27.31 -1.16
CA VAL A 8 17.18 26.57 0.11
C VAL A 8 18.21 25.43 0.18
N PHE A 9 18.66 24.89 -0.96
CA PHE A 9 19.77 23.92 -1.03
C PHE A 9 21.12 24.47 -0.58
N LEU A 10 21.24 25.79 -0.48
CA LEU A 10 22.44 26.44 -0.04
C LEU A 10 22.55 26.57 1.50
N ARG A 11 21.53 26.14 2.24
CA ARG A 11 21.55 26.12 3.72
C ARG A 11 22.74 25.36 4.31
N PRO A 12 23.18 24.21 3.77
CA PRO A 12 24.39 23.54 4.22
C PRO A 12 25.67 24.37 3.99
N LEU A 13 25.61 25.38 3.12
CA LEU A 13 26.69 26.30 2.86
C LEU A 13 26.65 27.57 3.75
N GLY A 14 25.77 27.59 4.77
CA GLY A 14 25.62 28.70 5.71
C GLY A 14 24.81 29.89 5.18
N LEU A 15 24.21 29.78 3.98
CA LEU A 15 23.37 30.83 3.41
C LEU A 15 21.91 30.63 3.84
N ARG A 16 21.28 31.64 4.44
CA ARG A 16 19.86 31.63 4.82
C ARG A 16 19.01 32.36 3.77
N LEU A 17 17.79 31.84 3.51
CA LEU A 17 16.86 32.47 2.56
C LEU A 17 16.58 33.95 2.89
N SER A 18 16.52 34.31 4.18
CA SER A 18 16.35 35.69 4.65
C SER A 18 17.49 36.61 4.28
N GLN A 19 18.66 36.08 3.91
CA GLN A 19 19.83 36.84 3.45
C GLN A 19 19.89 36.95 1.92
N THR A 20 19.02 36.23 1.20
CA THR A 20 18.98 36.17 -0.26
C THR A 20 17.76 36.84 -0.85
N GLN A 21 16.96 37.56 -0.04
CA GLN A 21 15.76 38.28 -0.50
C GLN A 21 16.08 39.43 -1.51
N THR A 22 17.31 39.77 -1.66
CA THR A 22 17.78 40.69 -2.72
C THR A 22 19.01 40.09 -3.39
N LEU A 23 18.80 39.28 -4.43
CA LEU A 23 19.85 38.87 -5.36
C LEU A 23 20.58 40.11 -6.00
N ASP A 24 20.01 41.29 -5.85
CA ASP A 24 20.54 42.54 -6.39
C ASP A 24 21.85 43.03 -5.71
N GLY A 25 22.10 42.58 -4.46
CA GLY A 25 23.38 42.85 -3.74
C GLY A 25 24.50 41.83 -4.04
N LEU A 26 24.21 40.75 -4.78
CA LEU A 26 25.15 39.63 -5.04
C LEU A 26 25.71 39.65 -6.48
N SER A 27 25.95 40.79 -7.08
CA SER A 27 26.31 40.91 -8.51
C SER A 27 27.56 40.11 -8.94
N GLY A 28 28.56 39.98 -8.06
CA GLY A 28 29.75 39.13 -8.29
C GLY A 28 29.51 37.64 -8.08
N ASP A 29 28.59 37.26 -7.16
CA ASP A 29 28.41 35.91 -6.67
C ASP A 29 27.24 35.17 -7.36
N ARG A 30 26.40 35.87 -8.15
CA ARG A 30 25.25 35.27 -8.83
C ARG A 30 25.63 34.08 -9.69
N ARG A 31 26.71 34.13 -10.44
CA ARG A 31 27.17 33.01 -11.28
C ARG A 31 27.65 31.84 -10.43
N VAL A 32 28.34 32.13 -9.32
CA VAL A 32 28.82 31.10 -8.40
C VAL A 32 27.65 30.41 -7.71
N ILE A 33 26.68 31.17 -7.23
CA ILE A 33 25.47 30.67 -6.60
C ILE A 33 24.65 29.82 -7.60
N GLN A 34 24.40 30.34 -8.82
CA GLN A 34 23.71 29.60 -9.85
C GLN A 34 24.44 28.32 -10.24
N HIS A 35 25.77 28.35 -10.32
CA HIS A 35 26.56 27.14 -10.58
C HIS A 35 26.44 26.13 -9.44
N ALA A 36 26.49 26.56 -8.19
CA ALA A 36 26.32 25.71 -7.03
C ALA A 36 24.93 25.04 -6.99
N ILE A 37 23.87 25.81 -7.29
CA ILE A 37 22.51 25.32 -7.42
C ILE A 37 22.43 24.24 -8.50
N ASN A 38 22.86 24.54 -9.72
CA ASN A 38 22.81 23.63 -10.84
C ASN A 38 23.59 22.34 -10.56
N ARG A 39 24.75 22.46 -9.91
CA ARG A 39 25.57 21.30 -9.52
C ARG A 39 24.88 20.45 -8.45
N THR A 40 24.21 21.09 -7.49
CA THR A 40 23.47 20.39 -6.44
C THR A 40 22.27 19.64 -7.01
N VAL A 41 21.46 20.29 -7.84
CA VAL A 41 20.32 19.66 -8.52
C VAL A 41 20.79 18.49 -9.40
N SER A 42 21.89 18.68 -10.16
CA SER A 42 22.48 17.61 -10.97
C SER A 42 22.92 16.41 -10.12
N ARG A 43 23.51 16.65 -8.95
CA ARG A 43 23.89 15.58 -8.02
C ARG A 43 22.67 14.86 -7.44
N VAL A 44 21.63 15.59 -7.06
CA VAL A 44 20.36 14.98 -6.59
C VAL A 44 19.76 14.14 -7.70
N HIS A 45 19.72 14.64 -8.93
CA HIS A 45 19.25 13.87 -10.09
C HIS A 45 20.00 12.57 -10.27
N GLN A 46 21.34 12.63 -10.32
CA GLN A 46 22.20 11.44 -10.44
C GLN A 46 22.00 10.45 -9.28
N SER A 47 21.80 10.96 -8.06
CA SER A 47 21.53 10.12 -6.89
C SER A 47 20.20 9.40 -7.00
N MET A 48 19.14 10.07 -7.49
CA MET A 48 17.84 9.44 -7.69
C MET A 48 17.86 8.42 -8.84
N GLU A 49 18.55 8.73 -9.93
CA GLU A 49 18.78 7.79 -11.03
C GLU A 49 19.55 6.54 -10.56
N ALA A 50 20.64 6.74 -9.84
CA ALA A 50 21.44 5.65 -9.25
C ALA A 50 20.62 4.83 -8.26
N PHE A 51 19.80 5.46 -7.43
CA PHE A 51 18.91 4.77 -6.48
C PHE A 51 17.93 3.86 -7.20
N ILE A 52 17.21 4.35 -8.21
CA ILE A 52 16.27 3.55 -8.99
C ILE A 52 17.02 2.41 -9.71
N HIS A 53 18.16 2.70 -10.33
CA HIS A 53 18.96 1.68 -11.02
C HIS A 53 19.42 0.57 -10.07
N ASN A 54 19.96 0.94 -8.89
CA ASN A 54 20.45 0.01 -7.90
C ASN A 54 19.33 -0.89 -7.34
N MET A 55 18.14 -0.34 -7.10
CA MET A 55 17.00 -1.13 -6.62
C MET A 55 16.54 -2.20 -7.63
N ASN A 56 16.87 -2.05 -8.92
CA ASN A 56 16.52 -3.02 -9.96
C ASN A 56 17.66 -3.96 -10.35
N THR A 57 18.89 -3.69 -9.93
CA THR A 57 20.09 -4.44 -10.37
C THR A 57 20.85 -5.13 -9.23
N ILE A 58 20.70 -4.65 -7.99
CA ILE A 58 21.44 -5.25 -6.86
C ILE A 58 20.65 -6.43 -6.29
N HIS A 59 21.16 -7.63 -6.50
CA HIS A 59 20.63 -8.90 -6.01
C HIS A 59 21.18 -9.22 -4.62
N SER A 60 20.75 -8.49 -3.61
CA SER A 60 21.22 -8.66 -2.22
C SER A 60 20.34 -9.58 -1.36
N ARG A 61 19.22 -10.03 -1.91
CA ARG A 61 18.30 -10.96 -1.24
C ARG A 61 18.70 -12.42 -1.51
N GLY A 62 18.45 -13.32 -0.55
CA GLY A 62 18.66 -14.75 -0.72
C GLY A 62 17.96 -15.30 -1.98
N GLY A 63 18.60 -16.27 -2.67
CA GLY A 63 18.12 -16.80 -3.93
C GLY A 63 18.39 -15.91 -5.15
N ASN A 64 19.36 -15.00 -5.04
CA ASN A 64 19.75 -14.09 -6.11
C ASN A 64 18.60 -13.21 -6.63
N GLN A 65 17.78 -12.69 -5.71
CA GLN A 65 16.65 -11.83 -5.99
C GLN A 65 16.98 -10.37 -5.69
N VAL A 66 16.35 -9.45 -6.42
CA VAL A 66 16.33 -8.02 -6.05
C VAL A 66 15.55 -7.82 -4.76
N VAL A 67 15.91 -6.79 -4.00
CA VAL A 67 15.19 -6.43 -2.77
C VAL A 67 13.83 -5.85 -3.14
N PHE A 68 12.77 -6.47 -2.61
CA PHE A 68 11.40 -5.94 -2.75
C PHE A 68 11.27 -4.69 -1.87
N SER A 69 11.31 -3.54 -2.49
CA SER A 69 11.38 -2.23 -1.84
C SER A 69 10.23 -1.33 -2.27
N SER A 70 9.83 -0.43 -1.37
CA SER A 70 8.85 0.63 -1.66
C SER A 70 9.24 1.92 -0.99
N ILE A 71 8.84 3.05 -1.56
CA ILE A 71 8.99 4.39 -0.98
C ILE A 71 7.67 5.12 -1.01
N ASN A 72 7.38 5.85 0.08
CA ASN A 72 6.20 6.67 0.24
C ASN A 72 6.61 8.13 0.33
N TYR A 73 6.10 9.00 -0.55
CA TYR A 73 6.50 10.40 -0.64
C TYR A 73 5.37 11.30 -1.18
N GLY A 74 5.61 12.61 -1.28
CA GLY A 74 4.68 13.58 -1.86
C GLY A 74 4.21 14.66 -0.88
N THR A 75 4.36 14.47 0.42
CA THR A 75 3.87 15.41 1.45
C THR A 75 4.90 16.41 1.94
N ASP A 76 6.19 16.24 1.66
CA ASP A 76 7.21 17.21 2.01
C ASP A 76 7.11 18.45 1.09
N THR A 77 6.82 19.60 1.71
CA THR A 77 6.67 20.91 1.04
C THR A 77 7.89 21.79 1.16
N SER A 78 8.97 21.34 1.81
CA SER A 78 10.23 22.05 1.82
C SER A 78 10.84 22.10 0.42
N ALA A 79 11.67 23.09 0.14
CA ALA A 79 12.31 23.21 -1.17
C ALA A 79 13.22 22.00 -1.47
N GLU A 80 13.90 21.48 -0.44
CA GLU A 80 14.73 20.29 -0.52
C GLU A 80 13.91 19.04 -0.84
N GLY A 81 12.82 18.81 -0.09
CA GLY A 81 11.91 17.69 -0.31
C GLY A 81 11.26 17.74 -1.69
N ARG A 82 10.79 18.93 -2.11
CA ARG A 82 10.23 19.15 -3.46
C ARG A 82 11.24 18.84 -4.57
N CYS A 83 12.51 19.19 -4.39
CA CYS A 83 13.55 18.86 -5.36
C CYS A 83 13.78 17.35 -5.42
N ILE A 84 13.93 16.68 -4.29
CA ILE A 84 14.10 15.21 -4.24
C ILE A 84 12.92 14.51 -4.91
N ILE A 85 11.69 14.94 -4.61
CA ILE A 85 10.46 14.41 -5.22
C ILE A 85 10.49 14.63 -6.74
N ARG A 86 10.81 15.82 -7.21
CA ARG A 86 10.88 16.14 -8.65
C ARG A 86 11.92 15.28 -9.36
N GLU A 87 13.10 15.13 -8.79
CA GLU A 87 14.17 14.35 -9.42
C GLU A 87 13.89 12.84 -9.37
N MET A 88 13.23 12.35 -8.32
CA MET A 88 12.72 10.98 -8.27
C MET A 88 11.71 10.72 -9.40
N LEU A 89 10.72 11.60 -9.54
CA LEU A 89 9.73 11.52 -10.62
C LEU A 89 10.37 11.64 -11.99
N THR A 90 11.35 12.54 -12.17
CA THR A 90 12.07 12.73 -13.44
C THR A 90 12.86 11.48 -13.83
N SER A 91 13.60 10.90 -12.89
CA SER A 91 14.37 9.68 -13.12
C SER A 91 13.46 8.49 -13.44
N THR A 92 12.32 8.37 -12.73
CA THR A 92 11.30 7.37 -13.03
C THR A 92 10.70 7.56 -14.42
N TYR A 93 10.35 8.79 -14.78
CA TYR A 93 9.79 9.11 -16.10
C TYR A 93 10.73 8.74 -17.24
N ARG A 94 12.03 9.00 -17.08
CA ARG A 94 13.06 8.62 -18.05
C ARG A 94 13.22 7.10 -18.16
N GLY A 95 13.10 6.39 -17.04
CA GLY A 95 13.26 4.94 -16.97
C GLY A 95 14.71 4.50 -16.85
N VAL A 96 14.94 3.20 -16.81
CA VAL A 96 16.25 2.57 -16.66
C VAL A 96 16.79 2.06 -18.01
N GLY A 97 18.11 2.06 -18.15
CA GLY A 97 18.77 1.60 -19.38
C GLY A 97 18.32 2.37 -20.62
N SER A 98 17.80 1.68 -21.62
CA SER A 98 17.26 2.27 -22.85
C SER A 98 15.85 2.87 -22.71
N GLY A 99 15.41 3.18 -21.50
CA GLY A 99 14.09 3.75 -21.20
C GLY A 99 13.05 2.72 -20.73
N GLY A 100 13.50 1.56 -20.23
CA GLY A 100 12.62 0.55 -19.63
C GLY A 100 11.96 1.05 -18.33
N THR A 101 10.80 0.51 -18.00
CA THR A 101 10.13 0.81 -16.72
C THR A 101 10.84 0.09 -15.57
N ALA A 102 11.24 0.85 -14.55
CA ALA A 102 11.78 0.30 -13.32
C ALA A 102 10.65 -0.36 -12.52
N ILE A 103 10.91 -1.53 -11.92
CA ILE A 103 9.94 -2.24 -11.08
C ILE A 103 10.09 -1.78 -9.63
N PHE A 104 11.32 -1.57 -9.17
CA PHE A 104 11.64 -1.16 -7.81
C PHE A 104 12.35 0.21 -7.75
N PRO A 105 12.17 0.94 -6.65
CA PRO A 105 11.20 0.71 -5.59
C PRO A 105 9.76 0.92 -6.11
N ILE A 106 8.79 0.20 -5.54
CA ILE A 106 7.39 0.53 -5.74
C ILE A 106 7.16 1.91 -5.16
N GLN A 107 6.76 2.86 -6.00
CA GLN A 107 6.60 4.24 -5.61
C GLN A 107 5.15 4.53 -5.24
N ILE A 108 4.96 5.24 -4.13
CA ILE A 108 3.66 5.51 -3.55
C ILE A 108 3.55 7.00 -3.25
N TRP A 109 2.68 7.68 -3.98
CA TRP A 109 2.35 9.07 -3.75
C TRP A 109 1.35 9.21 -2.62
N LYS A 110 1.69 9.95 -1.58
CA LYS A 110 0.79 10.29 -0.49
C LYS A 110 -0.08 11.48 -0.87
N LYS A 111 -1.32 11.23 -1.28
CA LYS A 111 -2.29 12.27 -1.61
C LYS A 111 -2.87 12.87 -0.34
N LYS A 112 -2.80 14.21 -0.21
CA LYS A 112 -3.33 14.95 0.95
C LYS A 112 -3.86 16.32 0.55
N ARG A 113 -5.12 16.63 0.91
CA ARG A 113 -5.72 17.96 0.73
C ARG A 113 -4.97 18.99 1.58
N GLY A 114 -4.76 20.19 1.04
CA GLY A 114 -3.99 21.25 1.68
C GLY A 114 -2.46 21.06 1.55
N VAL A 115 -1.99 20.00 0.90
CA VAL A 115 -0.57 19.71 0.69
C VAL A 115 -0.23 19.55 -0.78
N ASN A 116 -0.97 18.69 -1.52
CA ASN A 116 -0.57 18.33 -2.88
C ASN A 116 -1.72 17.91 -3.81
N TYR A 117 -2.98 18.10 -3.45
CA TYR A 117 -4.10 17.57 -4.24
C TYR A 117 -4.93 18.64 -4.94
N LEU A 118 -5.15 19.79 -4.30
CA LEU A 118 -5.93 20.88 -4.87
C LEU A 118 -5.03 21.87 -5.61
N PRO A 119 -5.54 22.58 -6.64
CA PRO A 119 -4.73 23.52 -7.45
C PRO A 119 -3.96 24.57 -6.66
N GLN A 120 -4.44 24.97 -5.48
CA GLN A 120 -3.80 25.93 -4.58
C GLN A 120 -2.78 25.31 -3.62
N ASP A 121 -2.66 23.97 -3.59
CA ASP A 121 -1.79 23.29 -2.65
C ASP A 121 -0.31 23.42 -3.06
N PRO A 122 0.62 23.48 -2.08
CA PRO A 122 2.05 23.76 -2.35
C PRO A 122 2.72 22.78 -3.33
N ASN A 123 2.33 21.50 -3.31
CA ASN A 123 2.89 20.43 -4.14
C ASN A 123 1.95 19.97 -5.27
N TYR A 124 0.96 20.78 -5.65
CA TYR A 124 0.03 20.41 -6.72
C TYR A 124 0.72 20.17 -8.07
N ASP A 125 1.72 20.99 -8.41
CA ASP A 125 2.52 20.81 -9.63
C ASP A 125 3.24 19.45 -9.66
N LEU A 126 3.74 18.99 -8.51
CA LEU A 126 4.37 17.69 -8.37
C LEU A 126 3.35 16.54 -8.43
N TYR A 127 2.12 16.76 -7.94
CA TYR A 127 1.02 15.80 -8.08
C TYR A 127 0.64 15.61 -9.55
N VAL A 128 0.47 16.68 -10.31
CA VAL A 128 0.20 16.62 -11.75
C VAL A 128 1.32 15.88 -12.47
N PHE A 129 2.58 16.15 -12.08
CA PHE A 129 3.72 15.42 -12.64
C PHE A 129 3.73 13.95 -12.22
N ALA A 130 3.38 13.60 -10.98
CA ALA A 130 3.25 12.22 -10.53
C ALA A 130 2.21 11.45 -11.34
N CYS A 131 1.04 12.05 -11.64
CA CYS A 131 0.02 11.45 -12.51
C CYS A 131 0.56 11.23 -13.94
N LYS A 132 1.33 12.19 -14.49
CA LYS A 132 1.98 12.03 -15.79
C LYS A 132 3.02 10.90 -15.79
N VAL A 133 3.79 10.76 -14.73
CA VAL A 133 4.76 9.66 -14.57
C VAL A 133 4.03 8.33 -14.46
N SER A 134 2.98 8.25 -13.65
CA SER A 134 2.16 7.05 -13.48
C SER A 134 1.53 6.60 -14.82
N ALA A 135 0.98 7.52 -15.59
CA ALA A 135 0.42 7.24 -16.92
C ALA A 135 1.42 6.58 -17.88
N ARG A 136 2.71 6.87 -17.74
CA ARG A 136 3.78 6.32 -18.59
C ARG A 136 4.47 5.09 -18.00
N ARG A 137 4.55 4.99 -16.67
CA ARG A 137 5.45 4.05 -15.97
C ARG A 137 4.73 3.13 -14.98
N PHE A 138 3.41 3.24 -14.83
CA PHE A 138 2.60 2.53 -13.83
C PHE A 138 2.94 2.89 -12.37
N PHE A 139 3.85 3.81 -12.14
CA PHE A 139 4.23 4.36 -10.83
C PHE A 139 4.33 5.89 -10.91
N PRO A 140 4.08 6.59 -9.80
CA PRO A 140 3.67 6.09 -8.48
C PRO A 140 2.22 5.60 -8.44
N ASN A 141 1.92 4.69 -7.49
CA ASN A 141 0.58 4.42 -7.00
C ASN A 141 0.18 5.53 -6.01
N PHE A 142 -1.10 5.59 -5.62
CA PHE A 142 -1.60 6.69 -4.79
C PHE A 142 -2.25 6.17 -3.50
N ILE A 143 -1.82 6.72 -2.34
CA ILE A 143 -2.48 6.50 -1.06
C ILE A 143 -3.27 7.75 -0.66
N ASN A 144 -4.50 7.58 -0.22
CA ASN A 144 -5.38 8.66 0.21
C ASN A 144 -5.26 8.90 1.71
N LEU A 145 -4.49 9.89 2.12
CA LEU A 145 -4.38 10.28 3.53
C LEU A 145 -5.65 10.95 4.08
N ASP A 146 -6.59 11.33 3.21
CA ASP A 146 -7.86 11.94 3.60
C ASP A 146 -8.98 10.91 3.78
N ALA A 147 -8.77 9.64 3.39
CA ALA A 147 -9.72 8.56 3.72
C ALA A 147 -9.92 8.48 5.24
N THR A 148 -11.17 8.30 5.68
CA THR A 148 -11.55 8.39 7.10
C THR A 148 -10.71 7.50 8.01
N PHE A 149 -10.36 6.30 7.56
CA PHE A 149 -9.54 5.33 8.28
C PHE A 149 -8.02 5.56 8.14
N ASN A 150 -7.58 6.51 7.27
CA ASN A 150 -6.18 6.91 7.12
C ASN A 150 -5.84 8.20 7.89
N ARG A 151 -6.83 8.89 8.41
CA ARG A 151 -6.62 10.13 9.18
C ARG A 151 -6.02 9.83 10.53
N HIS A 152 -5.19 10.78 10.99
CA HIS A 152 -4.68 10.80 12.33
C HIS A 152 -5.02 12.14 12.98
N GLU A 153 -5.51 12.09 14.20
CA GLU A 153 -5.96 13.29 14.94
C GLU A 153 -4.83 14.29 15.26
N LEU A 154 -3.61 13.78 15.42
CA LEU A 154 -2.43 14.60 15.69
C LEU A 154 -1.79 15.18 14.42
N TRP A 155 -2.25 14.81 13.22
CA TRP A 155 -1.68 15.34 11.99
C TRP A 155 -2.04 16.82 11.80
N LYS A 156 -1.02 17.68 11.64
CA LYS A 156 -1.17 19.12 11.36
C LYS A 156 -0.26 19.51 10.20
N ALA A 157 -0.75 20.41 9.34
CA ALA A 157 -0.02 20.80 8.12
C ALA A 157 1.29 21.55 8.41
N ASP A 158 1.37 22.26 9.52
CA ASP A 158 2.51 23.05 9.98
C ASP A 158 3.47 22.30 10.90
N ASP A 159 3.13 21.07 11.31
CA ASP A 159 4.00 20.23 12.14
C ASP A 159 5.14 19.64 11.28
N PRO A 160 6.43 19.93 11.56
CA PRO A 160 7.56 19.34 10.85
C PRO A 160 7.64 17.80 11.02
N GLU A 161 7.08 17.25 12.10
CA GLU A 161 7.05 15.82 12.38
C GLU A 161 5.77 15.13 11.89
N ARG A 162 4.90 15.82 11.12
CA ARG A 162 3.61 15.30 10.63
C ARG A 162 3.71 14.00 9.87
N PHE A 163 4.88 13.70 9.28
CA PHE A 163 5.12 12.46 8.56
C PHE A 163 4.95 11.21 9.45
N ARG A 164 5.12 11.34 10.76
CA ARG A 164 4.88 10.26 11.74
C ARG A 164 3.42 9.84 11.81
N TYR A 165 2.52 10.75 11.50
CA TYR A 165 1.07 10.58 11.56
C TYR A 165 0.45 10.27 10.20
N GLU A 166 1.26 9.91 9.23
CA GLU A 166 0.85 9.57 7.87
C GLU A 166 0.87 8.07 7.66
N THR A 167 -0.22 7.54 7.12
CA THR A 167 -0.29 6.14 6.68
C THR A 167 0.75 5.88 5.60
N ALA A 168 1.34 4.69 5.62
CA ALA A 168 2.23 4.20 4.58
C ALA A 168 1.77 2.83 4.06
N THR A 169 2.13 2.56 2.82
CA THR A 169 1.93 1.26 2.19
C THR A 169 3.29 0.62 1.92
N MET A 170 3.41 -0.67 2.22
CA MET A 170 4.55 -1.50 1.87
C MET A 170 4.21 -2.37 0.66
N GLY A 171 5.11 -2.43 -0.31
CA GLY A 171 4.88 -3.20 -1.53
C GLY A 171 3.65 -2.71 -2.29
N CYS A 172 2.86 -3.65 -2.81
CA CYS A 172 1.76 -3.34 -3.70
C CYS A 172 0.47 -2.89 -3.00
N ARG A 173 0.22 -3.25 -1.74
CA ARG A 173 -1.04 -2.90 -1.04
C ARG A 173 -1.01 -3.02 0.48
N THR A 174 0.03 -3.54 1.07
CA THR A 174 0.08 -3.78 2.51
C THR A 174 0.17 -2.46 3.26
N ARG A 175 -0.83 -2.17 4.05
CA ARG A 175 -0.94 -0.90 4.79
C ARG A 175 -0.32 -1.04 6.18
N VAL A 176 0.41 -0.03 6.60
CA VAL A 176 1.01 0.05 7.93
C VAL A 176 0.58 1.36 8.58
N PHE A 177 -0.16 1.26 9.67
CA PHE A 177 -0.61 2.43 10.41
C PHE A 177 -1.16 2.12 11.79
N GLU A 178 -2.23 1.32 11.93
CA GLU A 178 -2.85 1.04 13.22
C GLU A 178 -1.90 0.27 14.13
N ASN A 179 -1.85 0.74 15.39
CA ASN A 179 -1.22 0.05 16.49
C ASN A 179 -2.12 0.18 17.72
N ARG A 180 -2.67 -0.93 18.20
CA ARG A 180 -3.56 -0.94 19.36
C ARG A 180 -2.79 -0.94 20.69
N PHE A 181 -1.51 -1.31 20.65
CA PHE A 181 -0.67 -1.54 21.81
C PHE A 181 0.55 -0.63 21.84
N GLY A 182 0.45 0.52 21.17
CA GLY A 182 1.51 1.51 21.09
C GLY A 182 1.12 2.71 20.22
N GLU A 183 2.09 3.51 19.84
CA GLU A 183 1.88 4.68 18.99
C GLU A 183 1.30 4.29 17.62
N LYS A 184 0.25 5.01 17.21
CA LYS A 184 -0.32 4.89 15.87
C LYS A 184 0.57 5.63 14.87
N THR A 185 1.49 4.91 14.25
CA THR A 185 2.45 5.43 13.27
C THR A 185 2.78 4.39 12.22
N SER A 186 3.26 4.83 11.07
CA SER A 186 3.86 3.94 10.07
C SER A 186 5.38 3.80 10.22
N ILE A 187 6.02 4.66 11.04
CA ILE A 187 7.47 4.70 11.20
C ILE A 187 7.94 3.60 12.15
N GLY A 188 9.00 2.91 11.76
CA GLY A 188 9.65 1.88 12.58
C GLY A 188 8.78 0.66 12.89
N ARG A 189 7.78 0.38 12.08
CA ARG A 189 6.84 -0.72 12.22
C ARG A 189 6.82 -1.60 10.97
N GLY A 190 6.26 -2.80 11.09
CA GLY A 190 6.12 -3.71 9.97
C GLY A 190 5.11 -4.83 10.23
N ASN A 191 4.96 -5.70 9.24
CA ASN A 191 4.17 -6.91 9.35
C ASN A 191 5.06 -8.09 9.71
N LEU A 192 4.60 -8.92 10.62
CA LEU A 192 5.33 -10.11 11.08
C LEU A 192 5.03 -11.33 10.21
N SER A 193 3.75 -11.59 10.00
CA SER A 193 3.31 -12.68 9.15
C SER A 193 1.85 -12.50 8.76
N PHE A 194 1.45 -13.23 7.71
CA PHE A 194 0.05 -13.32 7.32
C PHE A 194 -0.30 -14.75 6.89
N SER A 195 -1.58 -15.08 6.94
CA SER A 195 -2.14 -16.32 6.40
C SER A 195 -3.38 -15.98 5.58
N THR A 196 -3.54 -16.66 4.44
CA THR A 196 -4.64 -16.39 3.49
C THR A 196 -5.60 -17.55 3.44
N ILE A 197 -6.88 -17.26 3.61
CA ILE A 197 -7.98 -18.21 3.57
C ILE A 197 -8.53 -18.33 2.15
N ASN A 198 -8.71 -19.56 1.68
CA ASN A 198 -9.47 -19.88 0.49
C ASN A 198 -10.96 -19.91 0.84
N ILE A 199 -11.64 -18.77 0.74
CA ILE A 199 -13.08 -18.69 1.06
C ILE A 199 -13.96 -19.35 0.00
N VAL A 200 -13.44 -19.55 -1.23
CA VAL A 200 -14.16 -20.24 -2.30
C VAL A 200 -14.38 -21.71 -1.94
N ARG A 201 -13.34 -22.39 -1.43
CA ARG A 201 -13.46 -23.78 -0.98
C ARG A 201 -14.56 -23.96 0.07
N LEU A 202 -14.61 -23.07 1.06
CA LEU A 202 -15.66 -23.11 2.09
C LEU A 202 -17.06 -23.00 1.48
N ALA A 203 -17.21 -22.14 0.47
CA ALA A 203 -18.48 -21.97 -0.23
C ALA A 203 -18.85 -23.20 -1.06
N ILE A 204 -17.90 -23.80 -1.79
CA ILE A 204 -18.09 -25.02 -2.58
C ILE A 204 -18.56 -26.17 -1.67
N GLU A 205 -17.94 -26.35 -0.50
CA GLU A 205 -18.30 -27.37 0.47
C GLU A 205 -19.72 -27.22 1.07
N CYS A 206 -20.37 -26.08 0.82
CA CYS A 206 -21.74 -25.79 1.24
C CYS A 206 -22.75 -25.90 0.09
N MET A 207 -22.31 -26.07 -1.17
CA MET A 207 -23.21 -26.03 -2.35
C MET A 207 -24.29 -27.11 -2.35
N ASP A 208 -24.05 -28.27 -1.74
CA ASP A 208 -25.01 -29.36 -1.65
C ASP A 208 -26.21 -29.06 -0.73
N ILE A 209 -26.12 -28.01 0.07
CA ILE A 209 -27.20 -27.56 0.93
C ILE A 209 -28.21 -26.79 0.07
N SER A 210 -29.39 -27.35 -0.14
CA SER A 210 -30.40 -26.78 -1.05
C SER A 210 -30.99 -25.48 -0.55
N GLU A 211 -31.23 -25.35 0.76
CA GLU A 211 -31.83 -24.16 1.36
C GLU A 211 -30.75 -23.06 1.51
N ARG A 212 -30.99 -21.90 0.90
CA ARG A 212 -30.02 -20.81 0.79
C ARG A 212 -29.58 -20.24 2.16
N GLU A 213 -30.53 -20.04 3.06
CA GLU A 213 -30.22 -19.48 4.38
C GLU A 213 -29.42 -20.47 5.23
N GLU A 214 -29.70 -21.75 5.14
CA GLU A 214 -28.96 -22.81 5.79
C GLU A 214 -27.52 -22.91 5.21
N ARG A 215 -27.39 -22.83 3.89
CA ARG A 215 -26.09 -22.77 3.20
C ARG A 215 -25.23 -21.65 3.72
N ILE A 216 -25.81 -20.45 3.83
CA ILE A 216 -25.10 -19.26 4.32
C ILE A 216 -24.73 -19.42 5.80
N ARG A 217 -25.62 -19.94 6.64
CA ARG A 217 -25.31 -20.21 8.05
C ARG A 217 -24.16 -21.20 8.21
N THR A 218 -24.19 -22.29 7.49
CA THR A 218 -23.14 -23.32 7.50
C THR A 218 -21.81 -22.75 7.01
N PHE A 219 -21.82 -21.92 5.96
CA PHE A 219 -20.64 -21.22 5.49
C PHE A 219 -20.02 -20.34 6.59
N PHE A 220 -20.82 -19.54 7.30
CA PHE A 220 -20.31 -18.70 8.39
C PHE A 220 -19.76 -19.50 9.56
N SER A 221 -20.39 -20.64 9.91
CA SER A 221 -19.86 -21.54 10.95
C SER A 221 -18.46 -22.06 10.58
N LYS A 222 -18.30 -22.59 9.35
CA LYS A 222 -17.01 -23.06 8.84
C LYS A 222 -15.98 -21.94 8.75
N LEU A 223 -16.41 -20.72 8.35
CA LEU A 223 -15.55 -19.56 8.29
C LEU A 223 -15.01 -19.20 9.68
N ASP A 224 -15.86 -19.21 10.70
CA ASP A 224 -15.46 -18.91 12.08
C ASP A 224 -14.42 -19.90 12.59
N GLU A 225 -14.63 -21.20 12.36
CA GLU A 225 -13.67 -22.25 12.74
C GLU A 225 -12.31 -22.04 12.05
N LEU A 226 -12.31 -21.67 10.76
CA LEU A 226 -11.08 -21.45 10.01
C LEU A 226 -10.39 -20.14 10.40
N LEU A 227 -11.15 -19.10 10.77
CA LEU A 227 -10.61 -17.85 11.32
C LEU A 227 -9.90 -18.09 12.66
N GLU A 228 -10.51 -18.88 13.57
CA GLU A 228 -9.89 -19.27 14.85
C GLU A 228 -8.58 -20.07 14.61
N LEU A 229 -8.60 -21.04 13.71
CA LEU A 229 -7.41 -21.81 13.36
C LEU A 229 -6.30 -20.95 12.77
N THR A 230 -6.67 -20.03 11.87
CA THR A 230 -5.74 -19.09 11.22
C THR A 230 -5.10 -18.15 12.24
N ALA A 231 -5.90 -17.59 13.13
CA ALA A 231 -5.43 -16.71 14.18
C ALA A 231 -4.52 -17.43 15.19
N LEU A 232 -4.87 -18.66 15.58
CA LEU A 232 -4.01 -19.49 16.44
C LEU A 232 -2.67 -19.82 15.75
N GLN A 233 -2.67 -20.09 14.44
CA GLN A 233 -1.45 -20.32 13.68
C GLN A 233 -0.55 -19.07 13.66
N LEU A 234 -1.14 -17.88 13.48
CA LEU A 234 -0.40 -16.61 13.50
C LEU A 234 0.14 -16.31 14.91
N HIS A 235 -0.65 -16.58 15.96
CA HIS A 235 -0.21 -16.45 17.34
C HIS A 235 1.00 -17.37 17.64
N ARG A 236 0.95 -18.63 17.24
CA ARG A 236 2.07 -19.56 17.42
C ARG A 236 3.33 -19.11 16.66
N ARG A 237 3.17 -18.54 15.48
CA ARG A 237 4.31 -17.95 14.74
C ARG A 237 4.89 -16.76 15.51
N PHE A 238 4.05 -15.90 16.07
CA PHE A 238 4.50 -14.79 16.91
C PHE A 238 5.28 -15.29 18.11
N GLU A 239 4.74 -16.27 18.86
CA GLU A 239 5.40 -16.89 20.01
C GLU A 239 6.77 -17.49 19.66
N PHE A 240 6.93 -18.04 18.47
CA PHE A 240 8.21 -18.50 17.97
C PHE A 240 9.14 -17.32 17.63
N GLN A 241 8.64 -16.32 16.89
CA GLN A 241 9.44 -15.17 16.45
C GLN A 241 10.00 -14.36 17.61
N LYS A 242 9.24 -14.16 18.69
CA LYS A 242 9.67 -13.37 19.84
C LYS A 242 10.91 -13.93 20.57
N THR A 243 11.21 -15.22 20.40
CA THR A 243 12.38 -15.86 20.99
C THR A 243 13.70 -15.59 20.26
N ALA A 244 13.64 -15.00 19.07
CA ALA A 244 14.81 -14.67 18.29
C ALA A 244 15.65 -13.57 18.97
N ARG A 245 16.95 -13.57 18.71
CA ARG A 245 17.90 -12.60 19.30
C ARG A 245 18.05 -11.37 18.42
N ALA A 246 18.26 -10.20 19.03
CA ALA A 246 18.44 -8.94 18.30
C ALA A 246 19.60 -9.02 17.29
N LYS A 247 20.69 -9.69 17.62
CA LYS A 247 21.84 -9.91 16.72
C LYS A 247 21.51 -10.67 15.41
N GLN A 248 20.40 -11.41 15.37
CA GLN A 248 19.95 -12.10 14.15
C GLN A 248 19.32 -11.13 13.12
N PHE A 249 18.96 -9.92 13.54
CA PHE A 249 18.37 -8.87 12.72
C PHE A 249 19.12 -7.54 12.86
N PRO A 250 20.44 -7.51 12.54
CA PRO A 250 21.29 -6.36 12.84
C PRO A 250 20.78 -5.05 12.22
N LEU A 251 20.23 -5.10 10.99
CA LEU A 251 19.70 -3.92 10.32
C LEU A 251 18.41 -3.41 11.01
N LEU A 252 17.45 -4.28 11.28
CA LEU A 252 16.16 -3.87 11.90
C LEU A 252 16.36 -3.42 13.34
N MET A 253 17.27 -4.08 14.09
CA MET A 253 17.54 -3.80 15.49
C MET A 253 18.58 -2.69 15.68
N SER A 254 19.10 -2.08 14.62
CA SER A 254 19.97 -0.90 14.68
C SER A 254 19.17 0.42 14.65
N SER A 255 18.07 0.49 15.38
CA SER A 255 17.18 1.68 15.51
C SER A 255 16.18 1.89 14.36
N LEU A 256 15.98 0.91 13.45
CA LEU A 256 14.94 1.00 12.43
C LEU A 256 13.55 0.65 12.96
N TRP A 257 13.46 -0.35 13.85
CA TRP A 257 12.21 -0.66 14.54
C TRP A 257 12.07 0.11 15.83
N VAL A 258 10.88 0.63 16.11
CA VAL A 258 10.60 1.39 17.35
C VAL A 258 10.92 0.53 18.57
N GLY A 259 11.76 1.07 19.46
CA GLY A 259 12.21 0.41 20.66
C GLY A 259 13.45 -0.48 20.50
N ALA A 260 13.91 -0.70 19.27
CA ALA A 260 15.09 -1.55 18.99
C ALA A 260 16.38 -0.96 19.60
N GLU A 261 16.46 0.36 19.73
CA GLU A 261 17.61 1.07 20.35
C GLU A 261 17.85 0.70 21.83
N LYS A 262 16.87 0.06 22.48
CA LYS A 262 16.97 -0.41 23.87
C LYS A 262 17.51 -1.82 24.00
N LEU A 263 17.62 -2.57 22.90
CA LEU A 263 18.04 -3.96 22.90
C LEU A 263 19.56 -4.11 22.79
N LYS A 264 20.09 -5.04 23.58
CA LYS A 264 21.44 -5.56 23.39
C LYS A 264 21.42 -6.72 22.38
N PRO A 265 22.56 -7.06 21.75
CA PRO A 265 22.62 -8.13 20.74
C PRO A 265 22.08 -9.49 21.22
N GLU A 266 22.23 -9.81 22.49
CA GLU A 266 21.80 -11.09 23.10
C GLU A 266 20.35 -11.06 23.62
N ASP A 267 19.70 -9.90 23.68
CA ASP A 267 18.32 -9.79 24.12
C ASP A 267 17.38 -10.41 23.08
N THR A 268 16.24 -10.91 23.53
CA THR A 268 15.16 -11.32 22.63
C THR A 268 14.47 -10.09 22.04
N ILE A 269 13.89 -10.24 20.83
CA ILE A 269 13.18 -9.15 20.16
C ILE A 269 11.72 -9.00 20.65
N GLU A 270 11.32 -9.72 21.68
CA GLU A 270 9.94 -9.75 22.20
C GLU A 270 9.37 -8.36 22.46
N SER A 271 10.14 -7.48 23.10
CA SER A 271 9.68 -6.13 23.45
C SER A 271 9.41 -5.22 22.23
N VAL A 272 10.00 -5.52 21.08
CA VAL A 272 9.86 -4.70 19.85
C VAL A 272 8.89 -5.27 18.85
N ILE A 273 8.74 -6.60 18.73
CA ILE A 273 7.88 -7.17 17.67
C ILE A 273 6.39 -7.06 17.97
N ASN A 274 5.99 -6.76 19.20
CA ASN A 274 4.56 -6.64 19.55
C ASN A 274 3.83 -5.53 18.78
N GLN A 275 4.57 -4.55 18.27
CA GLN A 275 4.04 -3.52 17.39
C GLN A 275 3.74 -4.01 15.96
N GLY A 276 4.27 -5.17 15.57
CA GLY A 276 4.08 -5.74 14.24
C GLY A 276 2.67 -6.28 14.03
N THR A 277 2.27 -6.37 12.76
CA THR A 277 0.91 -6.80 12.39
C THR A 277 0.89 -8.27 12.00
N LEU A 278 -0.17 -8.97 12.43
CA LEU A 278 -0.53 -10.33 12.01
C LEU A 278 -1.72 -10.25 11.05
N GLY A 279 -1.50 -10.59 9.79
CA GLY A 279 -2.49 -10.43 8.73
C GLY A 279 -3.36 -11.68 8.52
N ILE A 280 -4.68 -11.51 8.50
CA ILE A 280 -5.62 -12.54 8.06
C ILE A 280 -6.13 -12.13 6.69
N GLY A 281 -5.73 -12.87 5.65
CA GLY A 281 -6.08 -12.58 4.27
C GLY A 281 -7.15 -13.51 3.70
N PHE A 282 -7.68 -13.15 2.54
CA PHE A 282 -8.65 -13.95 1.80
C PHE A 282 -8.47 -13.79 0.29
N ILE A 283 -8.97 -14.77 -0.47
CA ILE A 283 -8.99 -14.80 -1.94
C ILE A 283 -10.35 -15.31 -2.41
N GLY A 284 -10.85 -14.74 -3.53
CA GLY A 284 -11.98 -15.30 -4.28
C GLY A 284 -13.34 -14.89 -3.75
N LEU A 285 -13.53 -13.64 -3.30
CA LEU A 285 -14.85 -13.20 -2.84
C LEU A 285 -15.92 -13.35 -3.93
N ALA A 286 -15.58 -13.02 -5.17
CA ALA A 286 -16.52 -13.13 -6.29
C ALA A 286 -16.99 -14.57 -6.50
N GLU A 287 -16.07 -15.51 -6.62
CA GLU A 287 -16.37 -16.93 -6.83
C GLU A 287 -17.04 -17.55 -5.59
N CYS A 288 -16.67 -17.12 -4.39
CA CYS A 288 -17.36 -17.51 -3.14
C CYS A 288 -18.84 -17.10 -3.19
N LEU A 289 -19.13 -15.88 -3.60
CA LEU A 289 -20.52 -15.39 -3.72
C LEU A 289 -21.29 -16.13 -4.82
N VAL A 290 -20.65 -16.43 -5.96
CA VAL A 290 -21.27 -17.27 -7.01
C VAL A 290 -21.63 -18.65 -6.47
N ALA A 291 -20.73 -19.31 -5.75
CA ALA A 291 -21.00 -20.62 -5.13
C ALA A 291 -22.15 -20.57 -4.11
N LEU A 292 -22.27 -19.49 -3.35
CA LEU A 292 -23.32 -19.36 -2.32
C LEU A 292 -24.67 -18.91 -2.89
N THR A 293 -24.68 -18.06 -3.95
CA THR A 293 -25.89 -17.34 -4.38
C THR A 293 -26.17 -17.40 -5.87
N GLY A 294 -25.23 -17.87 -6.68
CA GLY A 294 -25.32 -17.89 -8.14
C GLY A 294 -24.84 -16.60 -8.83
N LYS A 295 -24.51 -15.54 -8.08
CA LYS A 295 -24.06 -14.25 -8.63
C LYS A 295 -22.94 -13.66 -7.77
N HIS A 296 -22.03 -12.90 -8.39
CA HIS A 296 -21.03 -12.15 -7.63
C HIS A 296 -21.50 -10.72 -7.27
N HIS A 297 -20.72 -10.05 -6.44
CA HIS A 297 -21.06 -8.76 -5.81
C HIS A 297 -21.26 -7.59 -6.79
N ALA A 298 -20.73 -7.63 -8.01
CA ALA A 298 -20.99 -6.58 -9.00
C ALA A 298 -22.25 -6.84 -9.86
N GLU A 299 -22.84 -8.03 -9.77
CA GLU A 299 -24.04 -8.41 -10.55
C GLU A 299 -25.32 -8.25 -9.76
N ASP A 300 -25.25 -8.35 -8.43
CA ASP A 300 -26.42 -8.40 -7.57
C ASP A 300 -26.19 -7.68 -6.24
N PRO A 301 -27.06 -6.70 -5.88
CA PRO A 301 -26.97 -6.00 -4.60
C PRO A 301 -27.06 -6.91 -3.37
N ALA A 302 -27.82 -8.01 -3.44
CA ALA A 302 -27.91 -8.94 -2.32
C ALA A 302 -26.60 -9.74 -2.15
N ALA A 303 -25.94 -10.12 -3.25
CA ALA A 303 -24.59 -10.70 -3.22
C ALA A 303 -23.57 -9.70 -2.68
N GLN A 304 -23.65 -8.42 -3.06
CA GLN A 304 -22.80 -7.36 -2.50
C GLN A 304 -22.98 -7.24 -0.97
N GLN A 305 -24.20 -7.23 -0.48
CA GLN A 305 -24.46 -7.19 0.97
C GLN A 305 -23.90 -8.42 1.69
N LEU A 306 -24.03 -9.59 1.10
CA LEU A 306 -23.45 -10.80 1.65
C LEU A 306 -21.92 -10.72 1.67
N GLY A 307 -21.29 -10.21 0.60
CA GLY A 307 -19.85 -9.98 0.54
C GLY A 307 -19.34 -9.04 1.64
N ILE A 308 -20.05 -7.93 1.87
CA ILE A 308 -19.76 -7.00 2.96
C ILE A 308 -19.88 -7.70 4.32
N ARG A 309 -20.92 -8.52 4.54
CA ARG A 309 -21.10 -9.30 5.77
C ARG A 309 -19.94 -10.28 5.99
N ILE A 310 -19.48 -10.97 4.96
CA ILE A 310 -18.35 -11.91 5.03
C ILE A 310 -17.09 -11.16 5.49
N ILE A 311 -16.73 -10.08 4.83
CA ILE A 311 -15.50 -9.34 5.17
C ILE A 311 -15.62 -8.60 6.51
N THR A 312 -16.83 -8.15 6.88
CA THR A 312 -17.11 -7.64 8.22
C THR A 312 -16.82 -8.71 9.28
N ARG A 313 -17.19 -9.96 9.03
CA ARG A 313 -16.88 -11.07 9.95
C ARG A 313 -15.38 -11.27 10.14
N PHE A 314 -14.58 -11.16 9.06
CA PHE A 314 -13.11 -11.16 9.17
C PHE A 314 -12.61 -10.06 10.08
N ARG A 315 -13.10 -8.82 9.88
CA ARG A 315 -12.69 -7.66 10.69
C ARG A 315 -13.06 -7.83 12.16
N ASP A 316 -14.28 -8.25 12.44
CA ASP A 316 -14.79 -8.40 13.81
C ASP A 316 -14.01 -9.49 14.55
N LYS A 317 -13.71 -10.61 13.89
CA LYS A 317 -12.85 -11.67 14.43
C LYS A 317 -11.41 -11.21 14.62
N ALA A 318 -10.83 -10.47 13.67
CA ALA A 318 -9.48 -9.89 13.85
C ALA A 318 -9.41 -8.94 15.05
N ASN A 319 -10.47 -8.18 15.32
CA ASN A 319 -10.59 -7.33 16.51
C ASN A 319 -10.64 -8.18 17.78
N GLU A 320 -11.48 -9.23 17.82
CA GLU A 320 -11.57 -10.17 18.93
C GLU A 320 -10.21 -10.83 19.23
N PHE A 321 -9.49 -11.28 18.20
CA PHE A 321 -8.17 -11.89 18.37
C PHE A 321 -7.12 -10.88 18.85
N SER A 322 -7.20 -9.64 18.43
CA SER A 322 -6.32 -8.58 18.93
C SER A 322 -6.50 -8.37 20.44
N GLU A 323 -7.74 -8.34 20.92
CA GLU A 323 -8.05 -8.21 22.34
C GLU A 323 -7.64 -9.46 23.14
N ARG A 324 -7.90 -10.66 22.60
CA ARG A 324 -7.60 -11.94 23.26
C ARG A 324 -6.12 -12.15 23.49
N TRP A 325 -5.27 -11.87 22.49
CA TRP A 325 -3.83 -12.12 22.56
C TRP A 325 -2.96 -10.88 22.70
N GLN A 326 -3.56 -9.69 22.77
CA GLN A 326 -2.84 -8.42 22.87
C GLN A 326 -1.81 -8.22 21.73
N HIS A 327 -2.21 -8.60 20.48
CA HIS A 327 -1.44 -8.45 19.26
C HIS A 327 -2.23 -7.69 18.20
N ASN A 328 -1.54 -7.07 17.25
CA ASN A 328 -2.17 -6.33 16.16
C ASN A 328 -2.63 -7.29 15.04
N TYR A 329 -3.82 -7.87 15.16
CA TYR A 329 -4.44 -8.58 14.04
C TYR A 329 -5.12 -7.60 13.09
N SER A 330 -5.05 -7.87 11.78
CA SER A 330 -5.68 -7.04 10.76
C SER A 330 -6.11 -7.86 9.55
N VAL A 331 -7.15 -7.40 8.86
CA VAL A 331 -7.62 -8.05 7.62
C VAL A 331 -6.86 -7.51 6.42
N LEU A 332 -6.36 -8.41 5.59
CA LEU A 332 -5.62 -8.10 4.37
C LEU A 332 -6.40 -8.58 3.14
N ALA A 333 -6.70 -7.66 2.22
CA ALA A 333 -7.08 -8.04 0.86
C ALA A 333 -5.83 -8.60 0.17
N THR A 334 -5.62 -9.91 0.26
CA THR A 334 -4.36 -10.58 -0.08
C THR A 334 -3.87 -10.25 -1.49
N PRO A 335 -2.62 -9.84 -1.69
CA PRO A 335 -1.97 -9.82 -3.00
C PRO A 335 -1.68 -11.27 -3.41
N ALA A 336 -2.63 -11.90 -4.10
CA ALA A 336 -2.65 -13.35 -4.25
C ALA A 336 -1.59 -13.90 -5.19
N GLU A 337 -1.22 -13.14 -6.24
CA GLU A 337 -0.25 -13.59 -7.24
C GLU A 337 -0.51 -15.05 -7.68
N GLY A 338 0.48 -15.91 -7.69
CA GLY A 338 0.33 -17.32 -8.04
C GLY A 338 -0.53 -18.16 -7.08
N LEU A 339 -0.86 -17.64 -5.89
CA LEU A 339 -1.69 -18.38 -4.93
C LEU A 339 -3.13 -18.53 -5.40
N SER A 340 -3.67 -17.54 -6.14
CA SER A 340 -5.02 -17.60 -6.71
C SER A 340 -5.19 -18.77 -7.67
N GLY A 341 -4.25 -18.96 -8.60
CA GLY A 341 -4.24 -20.10 -9.51
C GLY A 341 -4.01 -21.44 -8.79
N ARG A 342 -3.13 -21.45 -7.79
CA ARG A 342 -2.88 -22.65 -6.99
C ARG A 342 -4.12 -23.12 -6.23
N PHE A 343 -4.91 -22.20 -5.69
CA PHE A 343 -6.17 -22.55 -5.02
C PHE A 343 -7.18 -23.12 -6.02
N THR A 344 -7.36 -22.46 -7.17
CA THR A 344 -8.26 -22.93 -8.22
C THR A 344 -7.90 -24.34 -8.70
N GLN A 345 -6.61 -24.61 -8.96
CA GLN A 345 -6.16 -25.94 -9.40
C GLN A 345 -6.46 -27.02 -8.35
N LYS A 346 -6.25 -26.72 -7.06
CA LYS A 346 -6.57 -27.66 -5.97
C LYS A 346 -8.07 -27.94 -5.88
N ASP A 347 -8.89 -26.90 -6.05
CA ASP A 347 -10.33 -27.01 -5.96
C ASP A 347 -10.91 -27.73 -7.18
N LYS A 348 -10.41 -27.45 -8.40
CA LYS A 348 -10.72 -28.24 -9.62
C LYS A 348 -10.43 -29.71 -9.42
N LYS A 349 -9.28 -30.05 -8.81
CA LYS A 349 -8.91 -31.46 -8.57
C LYS A 349 -9.85 -32.11 -7.59
N SER A 350 -10.34 -31.41 -6.58
CA SER A 350 -11.17 -31.98 -5.51
C SER A 350 -12.66 -32.02 -5.87
N PHE A 351 -13.17 -31.02 -6.59
CA PHE A 351 -14.59 -30.79 -6.82
C PHE A 351 -15.00 -30.75 -8.30
N GLY A 352 -14.03 -30.87 -9.22
CA GLY A 352 -14.28 -30.73 -10.65
C GLY A 352 -14.45 -29.30 -11.12
N ILE A 353 -14.96 -29.14 -12.34
CA ILE A 353 -15.26 -27.86 -12.94
C ILE A 353 -16.66 -27.41 -12.53
N ILE A 354 -16.75 -26.30 -11.82
CA ILE A 354 -18.00 -25.67 -11.38
C ILE A 354 -18.11 -24.34 -12.15
N PRO A 355 -19.13 -24.17 -13.01
CA PRO A 355 -19.31 -22.97 -13.81
C PRO A 355 -19.37 -21.70 -12.97
N GLY A 356 -18.61 -20.68 -13.36
CA GLY A 356 -18.51 -19.40 -12.64
C GLY A 356 -17.71 -19.45 -11.33
N VAL A 357 -17.21 -20.63 -10.92
CA VAL A 357 -16.44 -20.81 -9.68
C VAL A 357 -15.05 -21.36 -9.97
N THR A 358 -14.94 -22.61 -10.47
CA THR A 358 -13.63 -23.24 -10.74
C THR A 358 -13.31 -23.39 -12.23
N ASP A 359 -14.10 -22.87 -13.12
CA ASP A 359 -13.97 -23.02 -14.59
C ASP A 359 -12.83 -22.18 -15.17
N ARG A 360 -12.24 -21.25 -14.40
CA ARG A 360 -11.12 -20.42 -14.82
C ARG A 360 -9.78 -20.90 -14.26
N GLU A 361 -8.68 -20.28 -14.67
CA GLU A 361 -7.32 -20.66 -14.26
C GLU A 361 -6.94 -20.10 -12.88
N TYR A 362 -7.65 -19.08 -12.39
CA TYR A 362 -7.40 -18.43 -11.10
C TYR A 362 -8.70 -17.89 -10.49
N TYR A 363 -8.72 -17.76 -9.18
CA TYR A 363 -9.76 -17.01 -8.46
C TYR A 363 -9.48 -15.51 -8.50
N THR A 364 -10.53 -14.73 -8.50
CA THR A 364 -10.44 -13.28 -8.40
C THR A 364 -9.70 -12.89 -7.13
N ASN A 365 -8.80 -11.93 -7.26
CA ASN A 365 -7.95 -11.47 -6.15
C ASN A 365 -8.81 -10.77 -5.09
N SER A 366 -8.75 -11.26 -3.87
CA SER A 366 -9.44 -10.69 -2.69
C SER A 366 -10.92 -10.31 -2.94
N ASN A 367 -11.26 -9.02 -2.85
CA ASN A 367 -12.61 -8.47 -2.99
C ASN A 367 -12.85 -7.76 -4.33
N HIS A 368 -11.97 -7.93 -5.30
CA HIS A 368 -12.11 -7.24 -6.58
C HIS A 368 -13.31 -7.75 -7.39
N VAL A 369 -13.86 -6.84 -8.19
CA VAL A 369 -14.75 -7.21 -9.28
C VAL A 369 -13.93 -8.01 -10.29
N PRO A 370 -14.42 -9.17 -10.76
CA PRO A 370 -13.67 -9.99 -11.71
C PRO A 370 -13.32 -9.23 -13.00
N VAL A 371 -12.08 -9.38 -13.46
CA VAL A 371 -11.58 -8.68 -14.67
C VAL A 371 -12.35 -9.04 -15.94
N TYR A 372 -12.98 -10.20 -16.00
CA TYR A 372 -13.83 -10.61 -17.12
C TYR A 372 -15.22 -9.98 -17.10
N TYR A 373 -15.63 -9.37 -15.97
CA TYR A 373 -16.91 -8.67 -15.87
C TYR A 373 -16.75 -7.23 -16.36
N ARG A 374 -17.36 -6.94 -17.51
CA ARG A 374 -17.28 -5.61 -18.11
C ARG A 374 -18.15 -4.62 -17.34
N CYS A 375 -17.54 -3.64 -16.72
CA CYS A 375 -18.21 -2.56 -16.03
C CYS A 375 -17.40 -1.25 -16.14
N SER A 376 -18.04 -0.13 -15.87
CA SER A 376 -17.32 1.14 -15.78
C SER A 376 -16.44 1.20 -14.54
N ALA A 377 -15.34 1.97 -14.57
CA ALA A 377 -14.48 2.22 -13.42
C ALA A 377 -15.28 2.78 -12.23
N ARG A 378 -16.31 3.60 -12.51
CA ARG A 378 -17.21 4.12 -11.48
C ARG A 378 -18.01 3.01 -10.79
N HIS A 379 -18.61 2.10 -11.54
CA HIS A 379 -19.35 0.97 -10.97
C HIS A 379 -18.41 0.07 -10.13
N LYS A 380 -17.22 -0.22 -10.67
CA LYS A 380 -16.19 -0.95 -9.93
C LYS A 380 -15.84 -0.26 -8.61
N ALA A 381 -15.66 1.08 -8.62
CA ALA A 381 -15.38 1.85 -7.42
C ALA A 381 -16.52 1.77 -6.39
N GLU A 382 -17.77 1.89 -6.83
CA GLU A 382 -18.97 1.77 -5.97
C GLU A 382 -19.03 0.40 -5.28
N ILE A 383 -18.65 -0.65 -5.97
CA ILE A 383 -18.65 -2.03 -5.44
C ILE A 383 -17.45 -2.30 -4.51
N GLU A 384 -16.25 -1.86 -4.86
CA GLU A 384 -15.03 -2.19 -4.11
C GLU A 384 -14.76 -1.26 -2.92
N ALA A 385 -15.16 0.00 -2.98
CA ALA A 385 -14.87 1.00 -1.94
C ALA A 385 -15.29 0.59 -0.52
N PRO A 386 -16.47 -0.03 -0.27
CA PRO A 386 -16.88 -0.43 1.08
C PRO A 386 -15.91 -1.43 1.76
N TYR A 387 -15.14 -2.18 0.98
CA TYR A 387 -14.19 -3.16 1.53
C TYR A 387 -12.90 -2.52 2.05
N HIS A 388 -12.54 -1.30 1.61
CA HIS A 388 -11.29 -0.66 2.01
C HIS A 388 -11.22 -0.40 3.51
N ASP A 389 -12.30 0.07 4.14
CA ASP A 389 -12.34 0.25 5.59
C ASP A 389 -12.37 -1.08 6.37
N LEU A 390 -12.83 -2.15 5.75
CA LEU A 390 -12.88 -3.49 6.34
C LEU A 390 -11.51 -4.21 6.26
N THR A 391 -10.65 -3.82 5.32
CA THR A 391 -9.35 -4.46 5.05
C THR A 391 -8.18 -3.53 5.41
N ARG A 392 -8.12 -3.10 6.66
CA ARG A 392 -7.13 -2.12 7.15
C ARG A 392 -5.70 -2.65 7.19
N GLY A 393 -5.48 -3.96 7.03
CA GLY A 393 -4.16 -4.56 6.83
C GLY A 393 -3.60 -4.34 5.43
N GLY A 394 -4.43 -3.95 4.49
CA GLY A 394 -4.04 -3.62 3.12
C GLY A 394 -5.12 -3.91 2.10
N HIS A 395 -5.22 -3.02 1.12
CA HIS A 395 -6.18 -3.07 0.02
C HIS A 395 -5.64 -2.26 -1.14
N ILE A 396 -6.24 -2.44 -2.31
CA ILE A 396 -5.95 -1.65 -3.51
C ILE A 396 -7.21 -1.56 -4.36
N PHE A 397 -7.43 -0.40 -4.96
CA PHE A 397 -8.31 -0.22 -6.11
C PHE A 397 -7.44 -0.02 -7.34
N TYR A 398 -7.64 -0.79 -8.37
CA TYR A 398 -6.96 -0.61 -9.63
C TYR A 398 -7.95 -0.54 -10.79
N VAL A 399 -7.59 0.26 -11.79
CA VAL A 399 -8.36 0.42 -13.02
C VAL A 399 -7.48 0.05 -14.19
N GLU A 400 -7.95 -0.89 -15.00
CA GLU A 400 -7.33 -1.18 -16.29
C GLU A 400 -7.75 -0.09 -17.29
N ILE A 401 -6.77 0.67 -17.77
CA ILE A 401 -6.99 1.71 -18.76
C ILE A 401 -6.76 1.09 -20.14
N ASP A 402 -7.78 1.13 -20.96
CA ASP A 402 -7.70 0.64 -22.33
C ASP A 402 -6.90 1.62 -23.21
N GLY A 403 -5.87 1.11 -23.88
CA GLY A 403 -4.95 1.89 -24.70
C GLY A 403 -3.78 2.54 -23.97
N ASP A 404 -3.12 3.49 -24.63
CA ASP A 404 -1.93 4.21 -24.12
C ASP A 404 -2.32 5.46 -23.34
N ALA A 405 -2.18 5.39 -22.03
CA ALA A 405 -2.44 6.51 -21.12
C ALA A 405 -1.35 7.60 -21.14
N THR A 406 -0.22 7.40 -21.81
CA THR A 406 0.94 8.33 -21.79
C THR A 406 0.56 9.76 -22.20
N HIS A 407 -0.40 9.89 -23.08
CA HIS A 407 -0.91 11.18 -23.58
C HIS A 407 -2.16 11.69 -22.86
N ASN A 408 -2.65 10.94 -21.85
CA ASN A 408 -3.85 11.28 -21.09
C ASN A 408 -3.63 11.15 -19.57
N PRO A 409 -2.79 11.99 -18.96
CA PRO A 409 -2.57 11.98 -17.50
C PRO A 409 -3.84 12.30 -16.70
N ASP A 410 -4.84 12.96 -17.30
CA ASP A 410 -6.13 13.27 -16.67
C ASP A 410 -6.93 12.00 -16.36
N ALA A 411 -6.71 10.91 -17.09
CA ALA A 411 -7.29 9.61 -16.78
C ALA A 411 -6.80 9.13 -15.40
N ILE A 412 -5.51 9.27 -15.09
CA ILE A 412 -4.96 8.93 -13.77
C ILE A 412 -5.52 9.85 -12.70
N MET A 413 -5.59 11.17 -12.97
CA MET A 413 -6.21 12.11 -12.03
C MET A 413 -7.66 11.73 -11.73
N SER A 414 -8.42 11.30 -12.73
CA SER A 414 -9.80 10.84 -12.55
C SER A 414 -9.90 9.59 -11.66
N VAL A 415 -8.94 8.67 -11.75
CA VAL A 415 -8.87 7.49 -10.84
C VAL A 415 -8.58 7.94 -9.41
N VAL A 416 -7.67 8.89 -9.22
CA VAL A 416 -7.36 9.45 -7.89
C VAL A 416 -8.57 10.22 -7.33
N ASP A 417 -9.32 10.93 -8.17
CA ASP A 417 -10.56 11.61 -7.78
C ASP A 417 -11.65 10.61 -7.36
N MET A 418 -11.77 9.47 -8.05
CA MET A 418 -12.67 8.39 -7.63
C MET A 418 -12.23 7.83 -6.27
N MET A 419 -10.93 7.58 -6.05
CA MET A 419 -10.40 7.14 -4.76
C MET A 419 -10.80 8.11 -3.64
N ASP A 420 -10.70 9.40 -3.87
CA ASP A 420 -11.08 10.43 -2.89
C ASP A 420 -12.60 10.46 -2.65
N ARG A 421 -13.38 10.47 -3.73
CA ARG A 421 -14.85 10.54 -3.69
C ARG A 421 -15.48 9.37 -2.96
N TYR A 422 -15.00 8.16 -3.19
CA TYR A 422 -15.52 6.92 -2.60
C TYR A 422 -14.83 6.53 -1.30
N ASN A 423 -14.01 7.41 -0.70
CA ASN A 423 -13.30 7.15 0.56
C ASN A 423 -12.42 5.89 0.49
N MET A 424 -11.80 5.64 -0.64
CA MET A 424 -10.86 4.52 -0.80
C MET A 424 -9.47 4.91 -0.29
N GLY A 425 -8.73 3.94 0.23
CA GLY A 425 -7.44 4.21 0.87
C GLY A 425 -6.24 4.17 -0.06
N TYR A 426 -6.31 3.43 -1.17
CA TYR A 426 -5.16 3.20 -2.06
C TYR A 426 -5.62 2.81 -3.47
N CYS A 427 -4.98 3.36 -4.49
CA CYS A 427 -5.25 3.00 -5.90
C CYS A 427 -3.97 2.92 -6.75
N SER A 428 -4.11 2.23 -7.88
CA SER A 428 -3.08 2.07 -8.92
C SER A 428 -3.71 2.18 -10.31
#